data_c32ab7e8b750e21d78d7b7f5af9a98b3
#
_entry.id   c32ab7e8b750e21d78d7b7f5af9a98b3
#
_cell.length_a   1.000
_cell.length_b   1.000
_cell.length_c   1.000
_cell.angle_alpha   90.00
_cell.angle_beta   90.00
_cell.angle_gamma   90.00
#
_symmetry.space_group_name_H-M   'P 1'
#
loop_
_entity.id
_entity.type
_entity.pdbx_description
1 polymer ?
#
loop_
_entity_poly.entity_id
_entity_poly.type
_entity_poly.pdbx_seq_one_letter_code
_entity_poly.pdbx_strand_id
1 'polypeptide(L)'
;MKVTRVKNVKKITSFYTFVFKLDLPLRVYLHHSIVTYCLEHKLDLMHLLQTTFQQPIKITTLKCTKHLPLEKPVKKEMKKFLGHECHNEQHNEDCFNELQGVLCIQDSELRQKLNNYRCVPFMYFNNSTLVMEPISDLARNKAKAADLKNRKDLTEFESKLLKKNKPEILEAIGNDMGYKGKMPSRRKIRGPNPLSCKSKKITKRSRRKPKIKEVVSNK
;
A
#
# COMPACT_ATOMS: atom_id res chain seq x y z
N MET A 1 4.83 -16.53 7.73
CA MET A 1 4.34 -15.16 7.43
C MET A 1 3.09 -15.25 6.54
N LYS A 2 2.06 -14.41 6.76
CA LYS A 2 0.85 -14.47 5.91
C LYS A 2 1.18 -13.99 4.49
N VAL A 3 0.85 -14.78 3.47
CA VAL A 3 1.09 -14.49 2.05
C VAL A 3 0.55 -13.11 1.61
N THR A 4 -0.54 -12.68 2.20
CA THR A 4 -1.14 -11.35 1.93
C THR A 4 -0.24 -10.19 2.31
N ARG A 5 0.56 -10.29 3.39
CA ARG A 5 1.50 -9.22 3.79
C ARG A 5 2.63 -9.05 2.79
N VAL A 6 3.25 -10.15 2.38
CA VAL A 6 4.32 -10.12 1.37
C VAL A 6 3.82 -9.52 0.06
N LYS A 7 2.61 -9.90 -0.37
CA LYS A 7 1.97 -9.31 -1.56
C LYS A 7 1.75 -7.81 -1.41
N ASN A 8 1.31 -7.35 -0.23
CA ASN A 8 1.13 -5.93 0.04
C ASN A 8 2.46 -5.17 0.03
N VAL A 9 3.50 -5.71 0.67
CA VAL A 9 4.84 -5.11 0.65
C VAL A 9 5.33 -4.99 -0.79
N LYS A 10 5.26 -6.06 -1.59
CA LYS A 10 5.65 -6.02 -3.01
C LYS A 10 4.88 -4.97 -3.79
N LYS A 11 3.55 -4.90 -3.61
CA LYS A 11 2.69 -3.93 -4.29
C LYS A 11 3.08 -2.48 -3.95
N ILE A 12 3.27 -2.19 -2.66
CA ILE A 12 3.62 -0.85 -2.19
C ILE A 12 5.03 -0.48 -2.67
N THR A 13 6.00 -1.39 -2.50
CA THR A 13 7.38 -1.16 -2.96
C THR A 13 7.42 -0.91 -4.46
N SER A 14 6.74 -1.74 -5.27
CA SER A 14 6.67 -1.54 -6.73
C SER A 14 6.06 -0.20 -7.11
N PHE A 15 5.03 0.25 -6.39
CA PHE A 15 4.45 1.58 -6.61
C PHE A 15 5.49 2.69 -6.41
N TYR A 16 6.20 2.67 -5.28
CA TYR A 16 7.20 3.69 -4.99
C TYR A 16 8.42 3.60 -5.92
N THR A 17 8.86 2.40 -6.27
CA THR A 17 9.96 2.21 -7.23
C THR A 17 9.59 2.74 -8.61
N PHE A 18 8.38 2.48 -9.08
CA PHE A 18 7.92 2.93 -10.38
C PHE A 18 7.65 4.44 -10.45
N VAL A 19 6.90 4.98 -9.48
CA VAL A 19 6.45 6.38 -9.48
C VAL A 19 7.55 7.33 -9.03
N PHE A 20 8.27 6.98 -7.96
CA PHE A 20 9.28 7.83 -7.33
C PHE A 20 10.71 7.40 -7.63
N LYS A 21 10.91 6.41 -8.52
CA LYS A 21 12.21 5.95 -9.02
C LYS A 21 13.20 5.61 -7.90
N LEU A 22 12.72 4.83 -6.89
CA LEU A 22 13.61 4.36 -5.83
C LEU A 22 14.69 3.45 -6.41
N ASP A 23 15.94 3.68 -6.00
CA ASP A 23 17.10 2.92 -6.44
C ASP A 23 17.05 1.45 -6.01
N LEU A 24 17.57 0.58 -6.86
CA LEU A 24 17.81 -0.83 -6.53
C LEU A 24 19.34 -1.06 -6.39
N PRO A 25 19.80 -1.81 -5.39
CA PRO A 25 19.06 -2.50 -4.33
C PRO A 25 18.37 -1.52 -3.38
N LEU A 26 17.16 -1.91 -2.93
CA LEU A 26 16.31 -1.05 -2.12
C LEU A 26 17.01 -0.65 -0.80
N ARG A 27 17.11 0.65 -0.56
CA ARG A 27 17.69 1.18 0.68
C ARG A 27 16.63 1.21 1.78
N VAL A 28 16.98 0.66 2.93
CA VAL A 28 16.15 0.62 4.13
C VAL A 28 16.84 1.42 5.23
N TYR A 29 16.26 2.52 5.63
CA TYR A 29 16.80 3.39 6.67
C TYR A 29 16.18 3.08 8.02
N LEU A 30 17.01 2.72 8.98
CA LEU A 30 16.57 2.37 10.33
C LEU A 30 16.66 3.60 11.24
N HIS A 31 15.53 3.93 11.86
CA HIS A 31 15.49 4.85 12.99
C HIS A 31 15.80 4.11 14.29
N HIS A 32 16.39 4.79 15.28
CA HIS A 32 16.73 4.16 16.56
C HIS A 32 15.52 3.54 17.27
N SER A 33 14.33 4.14 17.16
CA SER A 33 13.10 3.65 17.80
C SER A 33 12.75 2.22 17.40
N ILE A 34 12.99 1.83 16.15
CA ILE A 34 12.70 0.46 15.70
C ILE A 34 13.74 -0.55 16.23
N VAL A 35 14.99 -0.12 16.36
CA VAL A 35 16.05 -0.96 16.93
C VAL A 35 15.82 -1.18 18.41
N THR A 36 15.43 -0.13 19.15
CA THR A 36 15.04 -0.22 20.56
C THR A 36 13.89 -1.22 20.73
N TYR A 37 12.83 -1.07 19.92
CA TYR A 37 11.69 -1.99 19.93
C TYR A 37 12.09 -3.46 19.70
N CYS A 38 12.99 -3.70 18.74
CA CYS A 38 13.46 -5.06 18.44
C CYS A 38 14.24 -5.67 19.62
N LEU A 39 15.06 -4.88 20.31
CA LEU A 39 15.82 -5.35 21.47
C LEU A 39 14.91 -5.67 22.66
N GLU A 40 13.93 -4.82 22.95
CA GLU A 40 12.93 -5.02 24.02
C GLU A 40 12.13 -6.32 23.81
N HIS A 41 11.71 -6.55 22.54
CA HIS A 41 10.91 -7.72 22.18
C HIS A 41 11.71 -8.93 21.70
N LYS A 42 13.05 -8.88 21.75
CA LYS A 42 13.97 -9.93 21.30
C LYS A 42 13.69 -10.40 19.86
N LEU A 43 13.46 -9.46 18.95
CA LEU A 43 13.16 -9.73 17.56
C LEU A 43 14.42 -9.62 16.70
N ASP A 44 14.60 -10.56 15.78
CA ASP A 44 15.66 -10.48 14.76
C ASP A 44 15.22 -9.59 13.60
N LEU A 45 15.64 -8.34 13.63
CA LEU A 45 15.31 -7.33 12.63
C LEU A 45 15.81 -7.72 11.23
N MET A 46 17.02 -8.27 11.13
CA MET A 46 17.62 -8.66 9.84
C MET A 46 16.83 -9.74 9.15
N HIS A 47 16.54 -10.80 9.87
CA HIS A 47 15.75 -11.91 9.36
C HIS A 47 14.35 -11.47 8.95
N LEU A 48 13.71 -10.63 9.75
CA LEU A 48 12.35 -10.11 9.46
C LEU A 48 12.33 -9.22 8.21
N LEU A 49 13.31 -8.34 8.03
CA LEU A 49 13.43 -7.51 6.83
C LEU A 49 13.66 -8.37 5.58
N GLN A 50 14.61 -9.29 5.61
CA GLN A 50 14.89 -10.18 4.47
C GLN A 50 13.67 -11.03 4.09
N THR A 51 12.97 -11.60 5.08
CA THR A 51 11.76 -12.40 4.85
C THR A 51 10.61 -11.54 4.29
N THR A 52 10.52 -10.27 4.70
CA THR A 52 9.45 -9.38 4.29
C THR A 52 9.63 -8.89 2.86
N PHE A 53 10.83 -8.45 2.49
CA PHE A 53 11.10 -7.92 1.16
C PHE A 53 11.30 -8.99 0.10
N GLN A 54 11.89 -10.13 0.44
CA GLN A 54 12.24 -11.22 -0.48
C GLN A 54 13.10 -10.78 -1.68
N GLN A 55 13.83 -9.69 -1.53
CA GLN A 55 14.72 -9.11 -2.53
C GLN A 55 15.96 -8.53 -1.82
N PRO A 56 17.06 -8.29 -2.53
CA PRO A 56 18.25 -7.69 -1.92
C PRO A 56 17.93 -6.29 -1.42
N ILE A 57 18.27 -6.03 -0.17
CA ILE A 57 18.08 -4.76 0.51
C ILE A 57 19.40 -4.26 1.07
N LYS A 58 19.61 -2.96 1.08
CA LYS A 58 20.76 -2.30 1.72
C LYS A 58 20.27 -1.59 2.97
N ILE A 59 20.64 -2.11 4.13
CA ILE A 59 20.21 -1.54 5.40
C ILE A 59 21.20 -0.47 5.82
N THR A 60 20.69 0.68 6.21
CA THR A 60 21.48 1.88 6.52
C THR A 60 20.92 2.57 7.76
N THR A 61 21.77 3.15 8.58
CA THR A 61 21.40 4.01 9.71
C THR A 61 21.92 5.41 9.49
N LEU A 62 21.32 6.42 10.14
CA LEU A 62 21.80 7.79 10.07
C LEU A 62 23.00 7.98 10.99
N LYS A 63 24.06 8.62 10.52
CA LYS A 63 25.27 8.90 11.34
C LYS A 63 24.99 9.84 12.51
N CYS A 64 24.07 10.79 12.36
CA CYS A 64 23.66 11.73 13.41
C CYS A 64 23.11 11.04 14.66
N THR A 65 22.56 9.81 14.53
CA THR A 65 22.06 9.03 15.68
C THR A 65 23.14 8.66 16.69
N LYS A 66 24.44 8.75 16.33
CA LYS A 66 25.55 8.50 17.25
C LYS A 66 25.60 9.49 18.41
N HIS A 67 25.13 10.72 18.18
CA HIS A 67 25.13 11.82 19.17
C HIS A 67 23.92 11.74 20.12
N LEU A 68 22.94 10.90 19.81
CA LEU A 68 21.79 10.73 20.68
C LEU A 68 22.15 9.99 21.99
N PRO A 69 21.50 10.33 23.10
CA PRO A 69 21.68 9.65 24.39
C PRO A 69 20.94 8.30 24.38
N LEU A 70 21.38 7.38 23.49
CA LEU A 70 20.80 6.06 23.37
C LEU A 70 21.49 5.07 24.32
N GLU A 71 20.77 4.02 24.69
CA GLU A 71 21.32 2.92 25.48
C GLU A 71 22.47 2.19 24.76
N LYS A 72 23.42 1.68 25.53
CA LYS A 72 24.59 0.95 24.99
C LYS A 72 24.23 -0.20 24.03
N PRO A 73 23.23 -1.08 24.33
CA PRO A 73 22.86 -2.16 23.42
C PRO A 73 22.33 -1.64 22.08
N VAL A 74 21.51 -0.57 22.09
CA VAL A 74 20.96 0.04 20.86
C VAL A 74 22.08 0.61 20.00
N LYS A 75 23.03 1.35 20.61
CA LYS A 75 24.21 1.88 19.90
C LYS A 75 25.06 0.76 19.30
N LYS A 76 25.23 -0.36 19.99
CA LYS A 76 25.98 -1.52 19.50
C LYS A 76 25.31 -2.14 18.27
N GLU A 77 24.00 -2.34 18.32
CA GLU A 77 23.23 -2.88 17.18
C GLU A 77 23.27 -1.94 15.97
N MET A 78 23.05 -0.64 16.18
CA MET A 78 23.08 0.34 15.09
C MET A 78 24.44 0.44 14.39
N LYS A 79 25.55 0.21 15.11
CA LYS A 79 26.91 0.19 14.52
C LYS A 79 27.14 -0.94 13.52
N LYS A 80 26.34 -2.00 13.54
CA LYS A 80 26.44 -3.12 12.59
C LYS A 80 26.00 -2.73 11.18
N PHE A 81 25.24 -1.64 11.04
CA PHE A 81 24.68 -1.19 9.77
C PHE A 81 25.53 -0.05 9.18
N LEU A 82 25.44 0.09 7.86
CA LEU A 82 26.11 1.19 7.16
C LEU A 82 25.55 2.53 7.61
N GLY A 83 26.45 3.46 7.97
CA GLY A 83 26.06 4.81 8.31
C GLY A 83 25.83 5.67 7.06
N HIS A 84 24.67 6.30 6.96
CA HIS A 84 24.40 7.35 5.96
C HIS A 84 24.75 8.72 6.54
N GLU A 85 25.50 9.51 5.79
CA GLU A 85 25.81 10.87 6.20
C GLU A 85 24.58 11.75 6.05
N CYS A 86 24.31 12.52 7.07
CA CYS A 86 23.31 13.57 7.05
C CYS A 86 24.02 14.90 7.31
N HIS A 87 23.50 15.98 6.74
CA HIS A 87 24.11 17.31 6.82
C HIS A 87 23.98 17.95 8.20
N ASN A 88 23.14 17.41 9.08
CA ASN A 88 22.89 17.96 10.40
C ASN A 88 23.73 17.25 11.46
N GLU A 89 24.41 18.02 12.29
CA GLU A 89 25.15 17.51 13.47
C GLU A 89 24.19 16.96 14.53
N GLN A 90 23.01 17.56 14.63
CA GLN A 90 21.94 17.10 15.54
C GLN A 90 20.90 16.30 14.78
N HIS A 91 20.41 15.22 15.40
CA HIS A 91 19.37 14.37 14.83
C HIS A 91 18.01 15.05 14.95
N ASN A 92 17.48 15.53 13.83
CA ASN A 92 16.17 16.19 13.71
C ASN A 92 15.32 15.48 12.65
N GLU A 93 14.07 15.91 12.53
CA GLU A 93 13.14 15.45 11.48
C GLU A 93 13.69 15.74 10.07
N ASP A 94 14.47 16.82 9.91
CA ASP A 94 15.08 17.21 8.64
C ASP A 94 16.09 16.19 8.10
N CYS A 95 16.72 15.39 8.96
CA CYS A 95 17.62 14.32 8.53
C CYS A 95 16.95 13.28 7.62
N PHE A 96 15.62 13.22 7.63
CA PHE A 96 14.86 12.31 6.78
C PHE A 96 14.44 12.93 5.45
N ASN A 97 14.60 14.26 5.27
CA ASN A 97 14.07 14.97 4.11
C ASN A 97 14.72 14.57 2.79
N GLU A 98 15.98 14.19 2.79
CA GLU A 98 16.73 13.83 1.58
C GLU A 98 16.77 12.33 1.31
N LEU A 99 16.31 11.51 2.26
CA LEU A 99 16.40 10.06 2.14
C LEU A 99 15.44 9.51 1.09
N GLN A 100 15.99 8.77 0.13
CA GLN A 100 15.22 8.02 -0.88
C GLN A 100 15.30 6.53 -0.57
N GLY A 101 14.25 5.98 0.00
CA GLY A 101 14.18 4.58 0.39
C GLY A 101 13.04 4.31 1.35
N VAL A 102 13.05 3.12 1.93
CA VAL A 102 12.07 2.70 2.93
C VAL A 102 12.51 3.21 4.30
N LEU A 103 11.66 3.91 5.00
CA LEU A 103 11.92 4.39 6.36
C LEU A 103 11.31 3.44 7.39
N CYS A 104 12.14 2.87 8.25
CA CYS A 104 11.72 2.00 9.34
C CYS A 104 11.69 2.79 10.65
N ILE A 105 10.50 3.19 11.09
CA ILE A 105 10.30 4.08 12.25
C ILE A 105 9.19 3.50 13.11
N GLN A 106 9.45 3.27 14.41
CA GLN A 106 8.42 2.77 15.34
C GLN A 106 7.58 3.90 15.92
N ASP A 107 8.14 5.08 16.07
CA ASP A 107 7.44 6.25 16.57
C ASP A 107 6.30 6.68 15.62
N SER A 108 5.06 6.67 16.14
CA SER A 108 3.86 6.99 15.37
C SER A 108 3.74 8.48 15.05
N GLU A 109 4.16 9.36 15.97
CA GLU A 109 4.07 10.81 15.77
C GLU A 109 5.04 11.25 14.67
N LEU A 110 6.29 10.78 14.74
CA LEU A 110 7.28 11.06 13.71
C LEU A 110 6.84 10.53 12.34
N ARG A 111 6.27 9.30 12.28
CA ARG A 111 5.74 8.76 11.01
C ARG A 111 4.62 9.62 10.44
N GLN A 112 3.65 10.03 11.27
CA GLN A 112 2.53 10.87 10.83
C GLN A 112 3.03 12.22 10.30
N LYS A 113 3.94 12.89 11.02
CA LYS A 113 4.55 14.13 10.57
C LYS A 113 5.23 13.95 9.20
N LEU A 114 6.12 12.96 9.08
CA LEU A 114 6.83 12.70 7.83
C LEU A 114 5.88 12.33 6.68
N ASN A 115 4.84 11.57 6.94
CA ASN A 115 3.86 11.14 5.94
C ASN A 115 3.05 12.30 5.35
N ASN A 116 2.91 13.41 6.07
CA ASN A 116 2.18 14.58 5.61
C ASN A 116 2.91 15.35 4.50
N TYR A 117 4.24 15.25 4.42
CA TYR A 117 5.01 15.99 3.40
C TYR A 117 5.95 15.10 2.57
N ARG A 118 6.21 13.86 3.00
CA ARG A 118 7.10 12.92 2.31
C ARG A 118 6.33 11.86 1.52
N CYS A 119 6.85 11.53 0.35
CA CYS A 119 6.32 10.45 -0.49
C CYS A 119 7.29 9.26 -0.48
N VAL A 120 7.49 8.67 0.68
CA VAL A 120 8.34 7.49 0.90
C VAL A 120 7.57 6.40 1.63
N PRO A 121 7.90 5.13 1.42
CA PRO A 121 7.26 4.04 2.14
C PRO A 121 7.76 3.95 3.58
N PHE A 122 6.84 3.77 4.52
CA PHE A 122 7.13 3.58 5.95
C PHE A 122 6.90 2.14 6.37
N MET A 123 7.74 1.67 7.30
CA MET A 123 7.58 0.38 7.96
C MET A 123 7.66 0.53 9.47
N TYR A 124 6.91 -0.29 10.17
CA TYR A 124 6.88 -0.33 11.63
C TYR A 124 6.49 -1.73 12.12
N PHE A 125 6.70 -1.99 13.40
CA PHE A 125 6.24 -3.21 14.04
C PHE A 125 4.83 -3.05 14.58
N ASN A 126 3.99 -4.01 14.23
CA ASN A 126 2.73 -4.25 14.91
C ASN A 126 2.87 -5.58 15.66
N ASN A 127 3.06 -5.50 16.97
CA ASN A 127 3.50 -6.61 17.81
C ASN A 127 4.82 -7.23 17.25
N SER A 128 4.88 -8.52 17.07
CA SER A 128 6.06 -9.23 16.53
C SER A 128 6.19 -9.21 15.00
N THR A 129 5.35 -8.45 14.30
CA THR A 129 5.32 -8.49 12.84
C THR A 129 5.63 -7.15 12.21
N LEU A 130 6.54 -7.17 11.23
CA LEU A 130 6.88 -5.99 10.44
C LEU A 130 5.78 -5.73 9.40
N VAL A 131 5.26 -4.52 9.38
CA VAL A 131 4.15 -4.06 8.53
C VAL A 131 4.58 -2.83 7.75
N MET A 132 4.22 -2.77 6.49
CA MET A 132 4.40 -1.57 5.66
C MET A 132 3.11 -0.76 5.65
N GLU A 133 3.23 0.54 5.89
CA GLU A 133 2.09 1.46 5.80
C GLU A 133 1.48 1.49 4.39
N PRO A 134 0.18 1.70 4.26
CA PRO A 134 -0.45 1.90 2.96
C PRO A 134 0.10 3.16 2.29
N ILE A 135 -0.02 3.21 0.97
CA ILE A 135 0.41 4.36 0.18
C ILE A 135 -0.35 5.61 0.64
N SER A 136 0.38 6.67 1.00
CA SER A 136 -0.21 7.93 1.45
C SER A 136 -1.04 8.61 0.35
N ASP A 137 -2.04 9.39 0.75
CA ASP A 137 -2.86 10.13 -0.20
C ASP A 137 -2.04 11.19 -0.93
N LEU A 138 -1.06 11.78 -0.26
CA LEU A 138 -0.09 12.69 -0.87
C LEU A 138 0.70 12.00 -2.00
N ALA A 139 1.19 10.78 -1.77
CA ALA A 139 1.90 10.01 -2.79
C ALA A 139 0.98 9.62 -3.95
N ARG A 140 -0.27 9.25 -3.67
CA ARG A 140 -1.28 8.96 -4.70
C ARG A 140 -1.61 10.18 -5.55
N ASN A 141 -1.76 11.34 -4.91
CA ASN A 141 -2.09 12.58 -5.60
C ASN A 141 -0.92 13.06 -6.48
N LYS A 142 0.32 12.97 -5.98
CA LYS A 142 1.52 13.26 -6.79
C LYS A 142 1.65 12.30 -7.98
N ALA A 143 1.38 11.01 -7.78
CA ALA A 143 1.37 10.03 -8.89
C ALA A 143 0.34 10.39 -9.95
N LYS A 144 -0.91 10.70 -9.55
CA LYS A 144 -1.97 11.13 -10.48
C LYS A 144 -1.61 12.41 -11.22
N ALA A 145 -1.00 13.37 -10.54
CA ALA A 145 -0.56 14.63 -11.15
C ALA A 145 0.54 14.40 -12.19
N ALA A 146 1.51 13.52 -11.89
CA ALA A 146 2.56 13.13 -12.82
C ALA A 146 1.98 12.42 -14.06
N ASP A 147 1.05 11.48 -13.87
CA ASP A 147 0.36 10.80 -14.99
C ASP A 147 -0.43 11.78 -15.87
N LEU A 148 -1.11 12.75 -15.26
CA LEU A 148 -1.85 13.77 -15.98
C LEU A 148 -0.91 14.69 -16.78
N LYS A 149 0.26 15.04 -16.20
CA LYS A 149 1.28 15.82 -16.90
C LYS A 149 1.83 15.04 -18.09
N ASN A 150 2.25 13.82 -17.91
CA ASN A 150 2.77 12.96 -18.98
C ASN A 150 1.74 12.77 -20.12
N ARG A 151 0.44 12.73 -19.81
CA ARG A 151 -0.63 12.67 -20.82
C ARG A 151 -0.80 13.98 -21.60
N LYS A 152 -0.52 15.13 -20.97
CA LYS A 152 -0.59 16.44 -21.64
C LYS A 152 0.61 16.71 -22.51
N ASP A 153 1.76 16.12 -22.17
CA ASP A 153 3.01 16.26 -22.91
C ASP A 153 3.06 15.40 -24.19
N LEU A 154 1.95 14.69 -24.52
CA LEU A 154 1.78 14.05 -25.83
C LEU A 154 1.83 15.10 -26.94
N THR A 155 2.70 14.90 -27.91
CA THR A 155 2.78 15.78 -29.07
C THR A 155 1.43 15.84 -29.79
N GLU A 156 1.13 16.96 -30.46
CA GLU A 156 -0.11 17.09 -31.20
C GLU A 156 -0.26 15.99 -32.27
N PHE A 157 0.87 15.54 -32.83
CA PHE A 157 0.92 14.44 -33.79
C PHE A 157 0.48 13.12 -33.14
N GLU A 158 1.02 12.77 -31.98
CA GLU A 158 0.62 11.56 -31.22
C GLU A 158 -0.84 11.60 -30.81
N SER A 159 -1.33 12.77 -30.38
CA SER A 159 -2.74 12.95 -30.02
C SER A 159 -3.67 12.76 -31.21
N LYS A 160 -3.26 13.22 -32.43
CA LYS A 160 -4.00 13.01 -33.69
C LYS A 160 -3.97 11.54 -34.10
N LEU A 161 -2.80 10.87 -33.98
CA LEU A 161 -2.68 9.43 -34.26
C LEU A 161 -3.56 8.58 -33.34
N LEU A 162 -3.54 8.87 -32.03
CA LEU A 162 -4.39 8.16 -31.07
C LEU A 162 -5.88 8.36 -31.36
N LYS A 163 -6.29 9.56 -31.77
CA LYS A 163 -7.67 9.82 -32.17
C LYS A 163 -8.04 9.08 -33.46
N LYS A 164 -7.13 9.03 -34.44
CA LYS A 164 -7.35 8.35 -35.71
C LYS A 164 -7.40 6.84 -35.56
N ASN A 165 -6.49 6.25 -34.78
CA ASN A 165 -6.38 4.80 -34.61
C ASN A 165 -7.34 4.25 -33.56
N LYS A 166 -7.97 5.10 -32.76
CA LYS A 166 -8.94 4.68 -31.73
C LYS A 166 -10.10 3.83 -32.28
N PRO A 167 -10.74 4.16 -33.41
CA PRO A 167 -11.76 3.30 -34.00
C PRO A 167 -11.18 1.96 -34.47
N GLU A 168 -10.04 1.96 -35.17
CA GLU A 168 -9.39 0.74 -35.66
C GLU A 168 -8.97 -0.20 -34.52
N ILE A 169 -8.42 0.34 -33.43
CA ILE A 169 -8.08 -0.43 -32.25
C ILE A 169 -9.34 -1.01 -31.59
N LEU A 170 -10.42 -0.25 -31.54
CA LEU A 170 -11.70 -0.72 -30.98
C LEU A 170 -12.33 -1.79 -31.86
N GLU A 171 -12.22 -1.69 -33.18
CA GLU A 171 -12.68 -2.71 -34.13
C GLU A 171 -11.81 -3.96 -34.08
N ALA A 172 -10.49 -3.85 -34.00
CA ALA A 172 -9.58 -4.98 -33.82
C ALA A 172 -9.86 -5.75 -32.52
N ILE A 173 -10.00 -5.03 -31.39
CA ILE A 173 -10.36 -5.65 -30.11
C ILE A 173 -11.79 -6.25 -30.17
N GLY A 174 -12.70 -5.60 -30.90
CA GLY A 174 -14.08 -6.08 -31.09
C GLY A 174 -14.14 -7.37 -31.88
N ASN A 175 -13.30 -7.51 -32.90
CA ASN A 175 -13.26 -8.71 -33.76
C ASN A 175 -12.60 -9.91 -33.07
N ASP A 176 -11.51 -9.69 -32.33
CA ASP A 176 -10.81 -10.75 -31.59
C ASP A 176 -11.64 -11.33 -30.42
N MET A 177 -12.56 -10.54 -29.86
CA MET A 177 -13.40 -10.96 -28.74
C MET A 177 -14.84 -11.32 -29.13
N GLY A 178 -15.18 -11.32 -30.40
CA GLY A 178 -16.56 -11.55 -30.85
C GLY A 178 -17.55 -10.47 -30.37
N TYR A 179 -17.07 -9.30 -30.04
CA TYR A 179 -17.86 -8.22 -29.47
C TYR A 179 -18.42 -7.30 -30.53
N LYS A 180 -19.67 -7.50 -30.92
CA LYS A 180 -20.42 -6.51 -31.71
C LYS A 180 -20.76 -5.28 -30.84
N GLY A 181 -19.91 -4.28 -30.85
CA GLY A 181 -20.20 -2.85 -30.71
C GLY A 181 -20.95 -2.29 -29.50
N LYS A 182 -21.31 -3.07 -28.47
CA LYS A 182 -21.86 -2.52 -27.23
C LYS A 182 -20.95 -2.83 -26.08
N MET A 183 -20.34 -1.80 -25.49
CA MET A 183 -19.68 -1.94 -24.18
C MET A 183 -20.62 -2.73 -23.25
N PRO A 184 -20.16 -3.82 -22.62
CA PRO A 184 -21.00 -4.50 -21.67
C PRO A 184 -21.34 -3.50 -20.57
N SER A 185 -22.62 -3.18 -20.43
CA SER A 185 -23.10 -2.47 -19.25
C SER A 185 -22.53 -3.20 -18.04
N ARG A 186 -21.97 -2.47 -17.06
CA ARG A 186 -21.44 -3.05 -15.82
C ARG A 186 -22.31 -4.21 -15.42
N ARG A 187 -21.79 -5.45 -15.53
CA ARG A 187 -22.54 -6.64 -15.14
C ARG A 187 -23.03 -6.39 -13.74
N LYS A 188 -24.37 -6.31 -13.59
CA LYS A 188 -24.98 -6.30 -12.26
C LYS A 188 -24.34 -7.45 -11.51
N ILE A 189 -23.84 -7.17 -10.30
CA ILE A 189 -23.21 -8.17 -9.43
C ILE A 189 -24.12 -9.39 -9.46
N ARG A 190 -23.68 -10.46 -10.13
CA ARG A 190 -24.43 -11.72 -10.11
C ARG A 190 -24.48 -12.14 -8.66
N GLY A 191 -25.65 -12.59 -8.23
CA GLY A 191 -25.81 -13.15 -6.89
C GLY A 191 -24.74 -14.20 -6.57
N PRO A 192 -24.57 -14.57 -5.32
CA PRO A 192 -23.52 -15.48 -4.89
C PRO A 192 -23.49 -16.73 -5.76
N ASN A 193 -22.30 -17.21 -6.07
CA ASN A 193 -22.07 -18.39 -6.92
C ASN A 193 -23.02 -19.53 -6.54
N PRO A 194 -23.85 -20.04 -7.46
CA PRO A 194 -24.82 -21.12 -7.17
C PRO A 194 -24.21 -22.34 -6.49
N LEU A 195 -22.95 -22.64 -6.79
CA LEU A 195 -22.18 -23.74 -6.19
C LEU A 195 -21.73 -23.49 -4.76
N SER A 196 -21.68 -22.23 -4.32
CA SER A 196 -21.29 -21.84 -2.96
C SER A 196 -22.48 -21.57 -2.03
N CYS A 197 -23.69 -21.54 -2.57
CA CYS A 197 -24.91 -21.33 -1.81
C CYS A 197 -25.54 -22.66 -1.43
N LYS A 198 -25.55 -22.98 -0.14
CA LYS A 198 -26.43 -24.07 0.35
C LYS A 198 -27.87 -23.71 -0.01
N SER A 199 -28.57 -24.63 -0.71
CA SER A 199 -29.98 -24.47 -1.03
C SER A 199 -30.75 -24.17 0.27
N LYS A 200 -31.45 -23.02 0.31
CA LYS A 200 -32.33 -22.72 1.45
C LYS A 200 -33.42 -23.79 1.51
N LYS A 201 -33.47 -24.58 2.57
CA LYS A 201 -34.60 -25.47 2.85
C LYS A 201 -35.86 -24.61 2.85
N ILE A 202 -36.74 -24.87 1.89
CA ILE A 202 -38.04 -24.21 1.79
C ILE A 202 -38.87 -24.68 3.00
N THR A 203 -38.80 -23.95 4.09
CA THR A 203 -39.76 -24.15 5.20
C THR A 203 -41.11 -23.61 4.70
N LYS A 204 -42.05 -24.51 4.45
CA LYS A 204 -43.44 -24.14 4.16
C LYS A 204 -43.98 -23.32 5.32
N ARG A 205 -43.92 -22.00 5.22
CA ARG A 205 -44.65 -21.12 6.13
C ARG A 205 -46.14 -21.37 5.95
N SER A 206 -46.79 -22.00 6.94
CA SER A 206 -48.21 -22.12 6.98
C SER A 206 -48.83 -20.72 6.91
N ARG A 207 -49.59 -20.45 5.86
CA ARG A 207 -50.37 -19.23 5.73
C ARG A 207 -51.41 -19.22 6.84
N ARG A 208 -51.21 -18.41 7.88
CA ARG A 208 -52.30 -18.11 8.84
C ARG A 208 -53.40 -17.42 8.06
N LYS A 209 -54.60 -18.06 8.00
CA LYS A 209 -55.81 -17.45 7.45
C LYS A 209 -56.17 -16.21 8.27
N PRO A 210 -56.55 -15.09 7.63
CA PRO A 210 -57.02 -13.91 8.36
C PRO A 210 -58.31 -14.26 9.08
N LYS A 211 -58.41 -13.96 10.39
CA LYS A 211 -59.64 -14.02 11.17
C LYS A 211 -60.57 -12.92 10.69
N ILE A 212 -61.71 -13.30 10.11
CA ILE A 212 -62.82 -12.42 9.79
C ILE A 212 -63.40 -11.95 11.13
N LYS A 213 -63.35 -10.67 11.42
CA LYS A 213 -64.12 -10.06 12.54
C LYS A 213 -65.56 -9.90 12.07
N GLU A 214 -66.45 -10.66 12.66
CA GLU A 214 -67.91 -10.40 12.55
C GLU A 214 -68.24 -9.02 13.18
N VAL A 215 -68.81 -8.20 12.34
CA VAL A 215 -69.38 -6.92 12.80
C VAL A 215 -70.76 -7.22 13.31
N VAL A 216 -70.95 -7.23 14.63
CA VAL A 216 -72.28 -7.29 15.26
C VAL A 216 -72.90 -5.92 15.14
N SER A 217 -73.92 -5.83 14.29
CA SER A 217 -74.85 -4.68 14.23
C SER A 217 -75.82 -4.74 15.39
N ASN A 218 -75.74 -3.83 16.32
CA ASN A 218 -76.81 -3.60 17.27
C ASN A 218 -77.71 -2.47 16.79
N LYS A 219 -78.97 -2.78 16.77
CA LYS A 219 -80.09 -1.86 16.63
C LYS A 219 -80.15 -0.85 17.77
#